data_0aa216ceee5e0632fb81a79765d28a98
#
_entry.id   0aa216ceee5e0632fb81a79765d28a98
#
_cell.length_a   1.000
_cell.length_b   1.000
_cell.length_c   1.000
_cell.angle_alpha   90.00
_cell.angle_beta   90.00
_cell.angle_gamma   90.00
#
_symmetry.space_group_name_H-M   'P 1'
#
loop_
_entity.id
_entity.type
_entity.pdbx_description
1 polymer ?
#
loop_
_entity_poly.entity_id
_entity_poly.type
_entity_poly.pdbx_seq_one_letter_code
_entity_poly.pdbx_strand_id
1 'polypeptide(L)'
;MSTKLTNNQGFTLIELMIVVLIIGISTSMAVLYIDNSDDRLKSEAKRLLAMTQLTRDEAIMTGRSLAMILNSSDYSFSRMENGKWTKLSTKPFRTILLNDDIRLRFILADSLSASSNQQANLLYFLATGETSQFQIWISNDNTEYVLSSTTLGELSLKKAEHF
;
A
#
# COMPACT_ATOMS: atom_id res chain seq x y z
N MET A 1 28.63 69.75 28.32
CA MET A 1 29.15 68.66 27.46
C MET A 1 28.74 67.36 28.13
N SER A 2 27.67 66.73 27.63
CA SER A 2 27.08 65.53 28.26
C SER A 2 27.48 64.29 27.48
N THR A 3 28.32 63.46 28.10
CA THR A 3 28.80 62.19 27.50
C THR A 3 27.72 61.15 27.67
N LYS A 4 27.08 60.69 26.55
CA LYS A 4 26.17 59.55 26.51
C LYS A 4 27.01 58.28 26.67
N LEU A 5 26.87 57.59 27.81
CA LEU A 5 27.40 56.23 27.98
C LEU A 5 26.56 55.28 27.15
N THR A 6 27.14 54.73 26.11
CA THR A 6 26.55 53.61 25.36
C THR A 6 26.73 52.32 26.17
N ASN A 7 25.63 51.78 26.65
CA ASN A 7 25.62 50.53 27.39
C ASN A 7 25.79 49.37 26.39
N ASN A 8 27.00 48.88 26.17
CA ASN A 8 27.27 47.67 25.40
C ASN A 8 26.97 46.47 26.26
N GLN A 9 25.77 45.95 26.17
CA GLN A 9 25.42 44.65 26.74
C GLN A 9 25.96 43.55 25.80
N GLY A 10 27.04 42.89 26.23
CA GLY A 10 27.55 41.71 25.55
C GLY A 10 26.69 40.48 25.85
N PHE A 11 26.53 39.61 24.85
CA PHE A 11 25.87 38.30 25.04
C PHE A 11 26.53 37.49 26.14
N THR A 12 25.73 36.94 27.04
CA THR A 12 26.22 36.06 28.08
C THR A 12 26.42 34.63 27.55
N LEU A 13 27.40 33.91 28.09
CA LEU A 13 27.70 32.56 27.70
C LEU A 13 26.49 31.64 27.92
N ILE A 14 25.71 31.87 28.98
CA ILE A 14 24.49 31.11 29.28
C ILE A 14 23.39 31.34 28.23
N GLU A 15 23.25 32.54 27.69
CA GLU A 15 22.27 32.85 26.66
C GLU A 15 22.56 32.09 25.36
N LEU A 16 23.86 31.97 25.01
CA LEU A 16 24.29 31.19 23.84
C LEU A 16 24.03 29.68 24.07
N MET A 17 24.25 29.17 25.29
CA MET A 17 23.95 27.76 25.63
C MET A 17 22.45 27.47 25.52
N ILE A 18 21.59 28.38 25.99
CA ILE A 18 20.13 28.22 25.91
C ILE A 18 19.67 28.23 24.42
N VAL A 19 20.21 29.13 23.61
CA VAL A 19 19.87 29.20 22.17
C VAL A 19 20.27 27.91 21.47
N VAL A 20 21.46 27.39 21.68
CA VAL A 20 21.92 26.12 21.09
C VAL A 20 21.05 24.95 21.57
N LEU A 21 20.65 24.94 22.85
CA LEU A 21 19.74 23.92 23.39
C LEU A 21 18.39 23.96 22.70
N ILE A 22 17.80 25.15 22.56
CA ILE A 22 16.49 25.31 21.86
C ILE A 22 16.58 24.87 20.39
N ILE A 23 17.65 25.28 19.68
CA ILE A 23 17.88 24.88 18.30
C ILE A 23 18.01 23.33 18.21
N GLY A 24 18.78 22.73 19.13
CA GLY A 24 18.94 21.27 19.17
C GLY A 24 17.62 20.52 19.38
N ILE A 25 16.77 20.97 20.30
CA ILE A 25 15.44 20.39 20.54
C ILE A 25 14.51 20.58 19.33
N SER A 26 14.50 21.80 18.76
CA SER A 26 13.67 22.14 17.61
C SER A 26 14.04 21.33 16.36
N THR A 27 15.32 21.11 16.13
CA THR A 27 15.83 20.30 15.01
C THR A 27 15.46 18.82 15.19
N SER A 28 15.50 18.30 16.42
CA SER A 28 15.10 16.91 16.72
C SER A 28 13.62 16.65 16.43
N MET A 29 12.75 17.64 16.65
CA MET A 29 11.31 17.52 16.31
C MET A 29 11.04 17.51 14.80
N ALA A 30 11.83 18.24 14.00
CA ALA A 30 11.65 18.29 12.55
C ALA A 30 11.87 16.94 11.86
N VAL A 31 12.73 16.07 12.41
CA VAL A 31 13.02 14.73 11.87
C VAL A 31 11.83 13.78 12.04
N LEU A 32 10.95 14.01 13.02
CA LEU A 32 9.76 13.17 13.26
C LEU A 32 8.62 13.41 12.24
N TYR A 33 8.69 14.49 11.48
CA TYR A 33 7.71 14.85 10.43
C TYR A 33 8.10 14.37 9.03
N ILE A 34 9.09 13.48 8.88
CA ILE A 34 9.34 12.84 7.58
C ILE A 34 8.12 11.99 7.26
N ASP A 35 7.34 12.43 6.28
CA ASP A 35 6.19 11.70 5.79
C ASP A 35 6.66 10.41 5.09
N ASN A 36 6.50 9.29 5.77
CA ASN A 36 6.82 7.96 5.25
C ASN A 36 5.65 7.36 4.45
N SER A 37 4.68 8.16 4.02
CA SER A 37 3.48 7.68 3.31
C SER A 37 3.83 6.95 2.02
N ASP A 38 4.80 7.45 1.27
CA ASP A 38 5.25 6.82 0.02
C ASP A 38 5.99 5.49 0.27
N ASP A 39 6.77 5.38 1.33
CA ASP A 39 7.44 4.13 1.70
C ASP A 39 6.43 3.09 2.20
N ARG A 40 5.40 3.51 2.94
CA ARG A 40 4.28 2.65 3.33
C ARG A 40 3.51 2.15 2.11
N LEU A 41 3.15 3.05 1.20
CA LEU A 41 2.46 2.69 -0.03
C LEU A 41 3.28 1.68 -0.85
N LYS A 42 4.58 1.92 -1.02
CA LYS A 42 5.51 1.01 -1.72
C LYS A 42 5.57 -0.36 -1.05
N SER A 43 5.57 -0.40 0.28
CA SER A 43 5.56 -1.64 1.05
C SER A 43 4.24 -2.41 0.85
N GLU A 44 3.09 -1.73 0.90
CA GLU A 44 1.78 -2.34 0.66
C GLU A 44 1.62 -2.80 -0.80
N ALA A 45 2.14 -2.06 -1.78
CA ALA A 45 2.15 -2.47 -3.18
C ALA A 45 2.96 -3.77 -3.39
N LYS A 46 4.14 -3.86 -2.77
CA LYS A 46 4.95 -5.09 -2.79
C LYS A 46 4.26 -6.25 -2.08
N ARG A 47 3.57 -5.97 -0.97
CA ARG A 47 2.79 -6.96 -0.24
C ARG A 47 1.63 -7.48 -1.07
N LEU A 48 0.90 -6.59 -1.76
CA LEU A 48 -0.16 -6.97 -2.68
C LEU A 48 0.35 -7.89 -3.79
N LEU A 49 1.49 -7.55 -4.43
CA LEU A 49 2.15 -8.40 -5.41
C LEU A 49 2.49 -9.77 -4.84
N ALA A 50 3.14 -9.82 -3.67
CA ALA A 50 3.54 -11.08 -3.03
C ALA A 50 2.32 -11.95 -2.67
N MET A 51 1.23 -11.34 -2.17
CA MET A 51 0.01 -12.07 -1.86
C MET A 51 -0.71 -12.57 -3.11
N THR A 52 -0.65 -11.84 -4.21
CA THR A 52 -1.17 -12.26 -5.51
C THR A 52 -0.40 -13.48 -6.03
N GLN A 53 0.93 -13.43 -5.98
CA GLN A 53 1.80 -14.56 -6.36
C GLN A 53 1.52 -15.79 -5.48
N LEU A 54 1.49 -15.59 -4.16
CA LEU A 54 1.24 -16.66 -3.20
C LEU A 54 -0.14 -17.32 -3.42
N THR A 55 -1.17 -16.53 -3.74
CA THR A 55 -2.52 -17.06 -4.00
C THR A 55 -2.54 -17.92 -5.25
N ARG A 56 -1.85 -17.49 -6.31
CA ARG A 56 -1.70 -18.28 -7.53
C ARG A 56 -0.94 -19.58 -7.28
N ASP A 57 0.20 -19.49 -6.61
CA ASP A 57 1.05 -20.66 -6.35
C ASP A 57 0.33 -21.67 -5.46
N GLU A 58 -0.40 -21.22 -4.45
CA GLU A 58 -1.24 -22.08 -3.60
C GLU A 58 -2.36 -22.76 -4.40
N ALA A 59 -2.99 -22.05 -5.35
CA ALA A 59 -4.01 -22.65 -6.21
C ALA A 59 -3.43 -23.82 -7.03
N ILE A 60 -2.26 -23.63 -7.63
CA ILE A 60 -1.57 -24.66 -8.41
C ILE A 60 -1.14 -25.83 -7.50
N MET A 61 -0.48 -25.52 -6.38
CA MET A 61 0.07 -26.54 -5.47
C MET A 61 -1.01 -27.41 -4.83
N THR A 62 -2.15 -26.82 -4.49
CA THR A 62 -3.25 -27.54 -3.83
C THR A 62 -4.24 -28.16 -4.82
N GLY A 63 -4.14 -27.83 -6.12
CA GLY A 63 -5.10 -28.25 -7.14
C GLY A 63 -6.50 -27.68 -6.91
N ARG A 64 -6.62 -26.53 -6.21
CA ARG A 64 -7.89 -25.89 -5.86
C ARG A 64 -7.90 -24.44 -6.30
N SER A 65 -8.97 -24.01 -6.92
CA SER A 65 -9.11 -22.61 -7.30
C SER A 65 -9.23 -21.70 -6.08
N LEU A 66 -8.43 -20.62 -6.06
CA LEU A 66 -8.47 -19.56 -5.08
C LEU A 66 -8.91 -18.25 -5.72
N ALA A 67 -9.37 -17.34 -4.91
CA ALA A 67 -9.71 -15.98 -5.35
C ALA A 67 -9.28 -14.94 -4.32
N MET A 68 -8.94 -13.76 -4.82
CA MET A 68 -8.83 -12.54 -4.04
C MET A 68 -10.10 -11.72 -4.26
N ILE A 69 -10.71 -11.27 -3.17
CA ILE A 69 -11.85 -10.36 -3.18
C ILE A 69 -11.29 -8.98 -2.87
N LEU A 70 -11.41 -8.07 -3.82
CA LEU A 70 -10.84 -6.73 -3.75
C LEU A 70 -11.91 -5.71 -3.38
N ASN A 71 -11.63 -4.87 -2.40
CA ASN A 71 -12.40 -3.70 -2.03
C ASN A 71 -11.51 -2.45 -2.08
N SER A 72 -12.07 -1.27 -1.92
CA SER A 72 -11.29 -0.03 -1.96
C SER A 72 -10.30 0.13 -0.80
N SER A 73 -10.58 -0.50 0.36
CA SER A 73 -9.80 -0.35 1.61
C SER A 73 -9.27 -1.66 2.19
N ASP A 74 -9.59 -2.80 1.57
CA ASP A 74 -9.16 -4.11 2.03
C ASP A 74 -9.16 -5.13 0.89
N TYR A 75 -8.50 -6.27 1.13
CA TYR A 75 -8.65 -7.44 0.30
C TYR A 75 -8.66 -8.71 1.14
N SER A 76 -9.39 -9.70 0.67
CA SER A 76 -9.55 -10.98 1.35
C SER A 76 -9.44 -12.14 0.37
N PHE A 77 -9.42 -13.36 0.89
CA PHE A 77 -9.16 -14.55 0.09
C PHE A 77 -10.29 -15.56 0.27
N SER A 78 -10.58 -16.30 -0.78
CA SER A 78 -11.56 -17.38 -0.78
C SER A 78 -11.02 -18.57 -1.55
N ARG A 79 -11.52 -19.75 -1.22
CA ARG A 79 -11.24 -21.00 -1.92
C ARG A 79 -12.53 -21.58 -2.47
N MET A 80 -12.45 -22.19 -3.65
CA MET A 80 -13.58 -22.91 -4.24
C MET A 80 -13.75 -24.26 -3.54
N GLU A 81 -14.89 -24.45 -2.88
CA GLU A 81 -15.28 -25.68 -2.19
C GLU A 81 -16.71 -26.07 -2.59
N ASN A 82 -16.89 -27.25 -3.13
CA ASN A 82 -18.22 -27.76 -3.54
C ASN A 82 -19.00 -26.77 -4.42
N GLY A 83 -18.31 -26.09 -5.35
CA GLY A 83 -18.93 -25.11 -6.26
C GLY A 83 -19.28 -23.76 -5.66
N LYS A 84 -18.79 -23.47 -4.43
CA LYS A 84 -19.01 -22.18 -3.73
C LYS A 84 -17.69 -21.60 -3.25
N TRP A 85 -17.61 -20.25 -3.27
CA TRP A 85 -16.47 -19.54 -2.68
C TRP A 85 -16.59 -19.49 -1.16
N THR A 86 -15.63 -20.11 -0.46
CA THR A 86 -15.53 -20.11 1.00
C THR A 86 -14.41 -19.20 1.44
N LYS A 87 -14.72 -18.21 2.28
CA LYS A 87 -13.74 -17.23 2.78
C LYS A 87 -12.67 -17.92 3.63
N LEU A 88 -11.41 -17.57 3.38
CA LEU A 88 -10.27 -17.98 4.19
C LEU A 88 -10.02 -16.96 5.29
N SER A 89 -9.74 -17.45 6.52
CA SER A 89 -9.50 -16.61 7.70
C SER A 89 -8.18 -16.92 8.40
N THR A 90 -7.47 -17.95 7.96
CA THR A 90 -6.19 -18.38 8.54
C THR A 90 -5.00 -17.74 7.81
N LYS A 91 -3.90 -17.51 8.52
CA LYS A 91 -2.65 -17.07 7.87
C LYS A 91 -2.20 -18.10 6.83
N PRO A 92 -1.62 -17.66 5.70
CA PRO A 92 -1.40 -16.25 5.29
C PRO A 92 -2.62 -15.56 4.69
N PHE A 93 -3.70 -16.27 4.38
CA PHE A 93 -4.87 -15.83 3.59
C PHE A 93 -5.98 -15.17 4.44
N ARG A 94 -5.63 -14.41 5.48
CA ARG A 94 -6.61 -13.61 6.22
C ARG A 94 -6.94 -12.31 5.49
N THR A 95 -8.05 -11.68 5.84
CA THR A 95 -8.37 -10.32 5.36
C THR A 95 -7.24 -9.35 5.73
N ILE A 96 -6.82 -8.54 4.76
CA ILE A 96 -5.79 -7.53 4.89
C ILE A 96 -6.45 -6.17 4.73
N LEU A 97 -6.44 -5.40 5.82
CA LEU A 97 -6.89 -4.01 5.82
C LEU A 97 -5.74 -3.13 5.36
N LEU A 98 -6.03 -2.18 4.52
CA LEU A 98 -5.10 -1.12 4.12
C LEU A 98 -5.16 0.03 5.13
N ASN A 99 -4.11 0.82 5.17
CA ASN A 99 -4.10 2.06 5.94
C ASN A 99 -5.14 3.05 5.38
N ASP A 100 -5.62 3.96 6.22
CA ASP A 100 -6.69 4.90 5.86
C ASP A 100 -6.33 5.87 4.72
N ASP A 101 -5.03 6.08 4.50
CA ASP A 101 -4.45 6.89 3.42
C ASP A 101 -4.28 6.12 2.10
N ILE A 102 -4.49 4.79 2.08
CA ILE A 102 -4.27 3.94 0.90
C ILE A 102 -5.60 3.43 0.35
N ARG A 103 -5.74 3.48 -0.97
CA ARG A 103 -6.93 3.00 -1.68
C ARG A 103 -6.56 2.07 -2.82
N LEU A 104 -7.45 1.10 -3.06
CA LEU A 104 -7.41 0.23 -4.24
C LEU A 104 -8.47 0.66 -5.25
N ARG A 105 -8.08 0.63 -6.50
CA ARG A 105 -8.96 0.67 -7.67
C ARG A 105 -8.54 -0.49 -8.57
N PHE A 106 -9.47 -1.14 -9.24
CA PHE A 106 -9.16 -2.32 -10.05
C PHE A 106 -10.07 -2.44 -11.26
N ILE A 107 -9.54 -3.07 -12.31
CA ILE A 107 -10.28 -3.53 -13.49
C ILE A 107 -9.91 -4.99 -13.67
N LEU A 108 -10.94 -5.84 -13.72
CA LEU A 108 -10.83 -7.29 -13.95
C LEU A 108 -11.48 -7.58 -15.29
N ALA A 109 -10.77 -8.26 -16.21
CA ALA A 109 -11.27 -8.51 -17.57
C ALA A 109 -12.60 -9.28 -17.61
N ASP A 110 -12.76 -10.23 -16.69
CA ASP A 110 -13.96 -11.08 -16.65
C ASP A 110 -15.15 -10.44 -15.91
N SER A 111 -14.95 -9.32 -15.23
CA SER A 111 -16.05 -8.58 -14.56
C SER A 111 -17.04 -7.99 -15.56
N LEU A 112 -16.63 -7.82 -16.83
CA LEU A 112 -17.47 -7.33 -17.92
C LEU A 112 -18.50 -8.38 -18.39
N SER A 113 -18.31 -9.65 -18.05
CA SER A 113 -19.17 -10.77 -18.46
C SER A 113 -20.10 -11.26 -17.35
N ALA A 114 -19.92 -10.79 -16.12
CA ALA A 114 -20.68 -11.23 -14.97
C ALA A 114 -22.05 -10.52 -14.89
N SER A 115 -23.09 -11.23 -15.24
CA SER A 115 -24.50 -10.76 -15.12
C SER A 115 -25.00 -10.65 -13.67
N SER A 116 -24.16 -10.83 -12.67
CA SER A 116 -24.54 -10.77 -11.25
C SER A 116 -23.60 -9.88 -10.44
N ASN A 117 -24.16 -8.94 -9.72
CA ASN A 117 -23.50 -7.95 -8.85
C ASN A 117 -22.55 -8.53 -7.76
N GLN A 118 -22.42 -9.85 -7.65
CA GLN A 118 -21.63 -10.51 -6.59
C GLN A 118 -20.21 -10.92 -7.02
N GLN A 119 -19.81 -10.77 -8.28
CA GLN A 119 -18.52 -11.23 -8.79
C GLN A 119 -17.63 -10.13 -9.36
N ALA A 120 -18.07 -8.89 -9.37
CA ALA A 120 -17.36 -7.77 -10.00
C ALA A 120 -15.99 -7.44 -9.36
N ASN A 121 -15.74 -7.90 -8.16
CA ASN A 121 -14.51 -7.64 -7.40
C ASN A 121 -13.69 -8.91 -7.11
N LEU A 122 -13.94 -10.00 -7.81
CA LEU A 122 -13.32 -11.30 -7.58
C LEU A 122 -12.23 -11.57 -8.63
N LEU A 123 -10.98 -11.56 -8.20
CA LEU A 123 -9.82 -11.98 -8.97
C LEU A 123 -9.53 -13.44 -8.66
N TYR A 124 -9.73 -14.34 -9.62
CA TYR A 124 -9.56 -15.78 -9.41
C TYR A 124 -8.27 -16.32 -10.03
N PHE A 125 -7.78 -17.39 -9.42
CA PHE A 125 -6.63 -18.19 -9.83
C PHE A 125 -7.08 -19.65 -9.91
N LEU A 126 -7.05 -20.19 -11.11
CA LEU A 126 -7.46 -21.59 -11.33
C LEU A 126 -6.35 -22.56 -10.90
N ALA A 127 -6.73 -23.76 -10.59
CA ALA A 127 -5.80 -24.87 -10.28
C ALA A 127 -4.83 -25.19 -11.44
N THR A 128 -5.20 -24.82 -12.66
CA THR A 128 -4.37 -24.92 -13.89
C THR A 128 -3.27 -23.86 -13.97
N GLY A 129 -3.29 -22.85 -13.10
CA GLY A 129 -2.41 -21.69 -13.14
C GLY A 129 -2.96 -20.51 -13.97
N GLU A 130 -4.11 -20.70 -14.63
CA GLU A 130 -4.78 -19.62 -15.34
C GLU A 130 -5.34 -18.59 -14.37
N THR A 131 -5.26 -17.32 -14.77
CA THR A 131 -5.85 -16.19 -14.03
C THR A 131 -6.50 -15.23 -15.02
N SER A 132 -7.51 -14.51 -14.57
CA SER A 132 -8.05 -13.41 -15.35
C SER A 132 -7.01 -12.30 -15.52
N GLN A 133 -7.06 -11.61 -16.65
CA GLN A 133 -6.30 -10.38 -16.83
C GLN A 133 -6.84 -9.31 -15.89
N PHE A 134 -5.94 -8.57 -15.25
CA PHE A 134 -6.34 -7.53 -14.32
C PHE A 134 -5.35 -6.37 -14.30
N GLN A 135 -5.85 -5.24 -13.83
CA GLN A 135 -5.06 -4.10 -13.39
C GLN A 135 -5.57 -3.63 -12.03
N ILE A 136 -4.68 -3.52 -11.07
CA ILE A 136 -4.99 -3.03 -9.72
C ILE A 136 -4.07 -1.83 -9.45
N TRP A 137 -4.69 -0.69 -9.17
CA TRP A 137 -4.00 0.53 -8.73
C TRP A 137 -4.07 0.58 -7.21
N ILE A 138 -2.92 0.77 -6.59
CA ILE A 138 -2.81 1.06 -5.17
C ILE A 138 -2.19 2.45 -5.03
N SER A 139 -2.90 3.38 -4.40
CA SER A 139 -2.54 4.79 -4.37
C SER A 139 -2.76 5.41 -3.00
N ASN A 140 -1.99 6.46 -2.73
CA ASN A 140 -2.26 7.48 -1.73
C ASN A 140 -2.43 8.83 -2.43
N ASP A 141 -2.42 9.95 -1.68
CA ASP A 141 -2.59 11.29 -2.24
C ASP A 141 -1.45 11.72 -3.17
N ASN A 142 -0.25 11.13 -3.04
CA ASN A 142 0.98 11.58 -3.72
C ASN A 142 1.47 10.62 -4.80
N THR A 143 1.21 9.34 -4.66
CA THR A 143 1.86 8.29 -5.46
C THR A 143 0.89 7.15 -5.77
N GLU A 144 1.07 6.52 -6.93
CA GLU A 144 0.30 5.37 -7.36
C GLU A 144 1.22 4.27 -7.89
N TYR A 145 0.89 3.02 -7.59
CA TYR A 145 1.49 1.82 -8.19
C TYR A 145 0.43 1.02 -8.92
N VAL A 146 0.83 0.40 -10.02
CA VAL A 146 -0.04 -0.47 -10.82
C VAL A 146 0.50 -1.88 -10.79
N LEU A 147 -0.31 -2.80 -10.28
CA LEU A 147 -0.09 -4.23 -10.39
C LEU A 147 -0.95 -4.76 -11.53
N SER A 148 -0.33 -5.39 -12.51
CA SER A 148 -1.03 -5.96 -13.68
C SER A 148 -0.58 -7.38 -13.96
N SER A 149 -1.47 -8.17 -14.58
CA SER A 149 -1.12 -9.45 -15.17
C SER A 149 -1.00 -9.30 -16.68
N THR A 150 -0.04 -10.02 -17.28
CA THR A 150 0.03 -10.21 -18.73
C THR A 150 -0.86 -11.38 -19.16
N THR A 151 -1.08 -11.51 -20.48
CA THR A 151 -1.76 -12.67 -21.09
C THR A 151 -1.07 -14.00 -20.78
N LEU A 152 0.22 -13.98 -20.45
CA LEU A 152 1.01 -15.16 -20.09
C LEU A 152 0.98 -15.43 -18.58
N GLY A 153 0.22 -14.64 -17.79
CA GLY A 153 0.13 -14.79 -16.33
C GLY A 153 1.32 -14.20 -15.56
N GLU A 154 2.22 -13.48 -16.23
CA GLU A 154 3.31 -12.77 -15.56
C GLU A 154 2.76 -11.54 -14.82
N LEU A 155 3.19 -11.36 -13.58
CA LEU A 155 2.81 -10.22 -12.74
C LEU A 155 3.85 -9.11 -12.85
N SER A 156 3.39 -7.89 -13.03
CA SER A 156 4.22 -6.68 -13.12
C SER A 156 3.72 -5.63 -12.14
N LEU A 157 4.63 -5.10 -11.31
CA LEU A 157 4.36 -3.95 -10.43
C LEU A 157 5.20 -2.77 -10.89
N LYS A 158 4.55 -1.66 -11.24
CA LYS A 158 5.20 -0.44 -11.70
C LYS A 158 4.69 0.75 -10.90
N LYS A 159 5.55 1.74 -10.66
CA LYS A 159 5.13 3.06 -10.19
C LYS A 159 4.47 3.78 -11.37
N ALA A 160 3.26 4.32 -11.20
CA ALA A 160 2.64 5.14 -12.22
C ALA A 160 3.39 6.47 -12.33
N GLU A 161 3.72 6.86 -13.55
CA GLU A 161 4.26 8.18 -13.83
C GLU A 161 3.06 9.14 -13.98
N HIS A 162 2.99 10.15 -13.14
CA HIS A 162 2.05 11.25 -13.35
C HIS A 162 2.57 12.10 -14.52
N PHE A 163 1.80 12.12 -15.59
CA PHE A 163 1.96 13.10 -16.67
C PHE A 163 1.23 14.39 -16.32
#